data_ea778b9521465f1a37c347ce3527918a
#
_entry.id   ea778b9521465f1a37c347ce3527918a
#
_cell.length_a   1.000
_cell.length_b   1.000
_cell.length_c   1.000
_cell.angle_alpha   90.00
_cell.angle_beta   90.00
_cell.angle_gamma   90.00
#
_symmetry.space_group_name_H-M   'P 1'
#
loop_
_entity.id
_entity.type
_entity.pdbx_description
1 polymer ?
#
loop_
_entity_poly.entity_id
_entity_poly.type
_entity_poly.pdbx_seq_one_letter_code
_entity_poly.pdbx_strand_id
1 'polypeptide(L)' 'MIFSENTEVIYQGMYGVIDFVCDHYIVLKINPLPNKNPARLIVYRENYKQLEIAKVSGK' A
#
# COMPACT_ATOMS: atom_id res chain seq x y z
N MET A 1 15.48 0.55 -0.34
CA MET A 1 14.28 1.01 -0.11
C MET A 1 13.42 0.07 0.55
N ILE A 2 12.71 0.45 1.46
CA ILE A 2 12.10 -0.45 2.25
C ILE A 2 10.73 -0.12 2.61
N PHE A 3 9.81 -0.96 2.25
CA PHE A 3 8.45 -0.84 2.69
C PHE A 3 8.21 -1.94 3.70
N SER A 4 7.46 -1.64 4.71
CA SER A 4 7.15 -2.61 5.73
C SER A 4 5.67 -2.89 5.75
N GLU A 5 5.30 -4.04 6.22
CA GLU A 5 3.90 -4.36 6.38
C GLU A 5 3.25 -3.36 7.33
N ASN A 6 2.00 -3.09 7.11
CA ASN A 6 1.21 -2.16 7.91
C ASN A 6 1.55 -0.69 7.67
N THR A 7 2.36 -0.39 6.69
CA THR A 7 2.64 1.01 6.34
C THR A 7 1.50 1.53 5.49
N GLU A 8 1.06 2.73 5.77
CA GLU A 8 -0.01 3.36 5.00
C GLU A 8 0.57 4.04 3.79
N VAL A 9 0.00 3.81 2.65
CA VAL A 9 0.51 4.37 1.40
C VAL A 9 -0.63 4.86 0.52
N ILE A 10 -0.28 5.65 -0.47
CA ILE A 10 -1.20 6.05 -1.51
C ILE A 10 -0.62 5.59 -2.82
N TYR A 11 -1.42 4.91 -3.62
CA TYR A 11 -0.96 4.43 -4.91
C TYR A 11 -1.99 4.82 -5.94
N GLN A 12 -1.60 5.64 -6.87
CA GLN A 12 -2.49 6.11 -7.93
C GLN A 12 -3.76 6.70 -7.33
N GLY A 13 -3.60 7.49 -6.29
CA GLY A 13 -4.74 8.16 -5.68
C GLY A 13 -5.55 7.29 -4.75
N MET A 14 -5.16 6.04 -4.54
CA MET A 14 -5.91 5.17 -3.67
C MET A 14 -5.15 4.94 -2.38
N TYR A 15 -5.84 5.03 -1.28
CA TYR A 15 -5.24 4.81 0.02
C TYR A 15 -5.24 3.32 0.32
N GLY A 16 -4.16 2.85 0.84
CA GLY A 16 -4.08 1.45 1.22
C GLY A 16 -3.03 1.22 2.27
N VAL A 17 -2.94 -0.01 2.68
CA VAL A 17 -1.97 -0.42 3.70
C VAL A 17 -1.21 -1.60 3.12
N ILE A 18 0.07 -1.63 3.36
CA ILE A 18 0.89 -2.73 2.87
C ILE A 18 0.57 -3.97 3.68
N ASP A 19 0.10 -5.02 3.01
CA ASP A 19 -0.31 -6.23 3.65
C ASP A 19 0.78 -7.30 3.56
N PHE A 20 1.60 -7.27 2.55
CA PHE A 20 2.64 -8.27 2.37
C PHE A 20 3.76 -7.68 1.53
N VAL A 21 4.97 -8.02 1.83
CA VAL A 21 6.14 -7.52 1.12
C VAL A 21 7.02 -8.70 0.76
N CYS A 22 7.48 -8.73 -0.47
CA CYS A 22 8.50 -9.71 -0.81
C CYS A 22 9.50 -9.02 -1.74
N ASP A 23 10.43 -9.78 -2.30
CA ASP A 23 11.49 -9.17 -3.07
C ASP A 23 11.04 -8.60 -4.40
N HIS A 24 9.92 -9.04 -4.90
CA HIS A 24 9.50 -8.67 -6.24
C HIS A 24 8.27 -7.78 -6.26
N TYR A 25 7.50 -7.76 -5.21
CA TYR A 25 6.29 -6.97 -5.23
C TYR A 25 5.79 -6.72 -3.80
N ILE A 26 4.78 -5.89 -3.71
CA ILE A 26 4.12 -5.58 -2.46
C ILE A 26 2.65 -5.80 -2.71
N VAL A 27 1.94 -6.33 -1.75
CA VAL A 27 0.49 -6.45 -1.84
C VAL A 27 -0.12 -5.37 -0.96
N LEU A 28 -0.97 -4.56 -1.54
CA LEU A 28 -1.66 -3.52 -0.80
C LEU A 28 -3.07 -3.98 -0.50
N LYS A 29 -3.53 -3.64 0.69
CA LYS A 29 -4.91 -3.84 1.02
C LYS A 29 -5.55 -2.48 0.88
N ILE A 30 -6.36 -2.30 -0.13
CA ILE A 30 -6.98 -1.02 -0.36
C ILE A 30 -8.09 -0.83 0.64
N ASN A 31 -8.15 0.32 1.22
CA ASN A 31 -9.07 0.59 2.30
C ASN A 31 -10.49 0.38 1.83
N PRO A 32 -11.20 -0.56 2.36
CA PRO A 32 -12.50 -0.89 1.86
C PRO A 32 -13.57 -0.05 2.48
N LEU A 33 -14.68 0.01 1.84
CA LEU A 33 -15.85 0.56 2.46
C LEU A 33 -16.31 -0.41 3.53
N PRO A 34 -17.01 0.07 4.51
CA PRO A 34 -17.36 -0.76 5.65
C PRO A 34 -18.10 -2.03 5.29
N ASN A 35 -18.86 -2.01 4.25
CA ASN A 35 -19.64 -3.18 3.93
C ASN A 35 -19.07 -4.03 2.85
N LYS A 36 -17.83 -3.81 2.48
CA LYS A 36 -17.27 -4.55 1.39
C LYS A 36 -15.99 -5.22 1.79
N ASN A 37 -15.67 -6.29 1.10
CA ASN A 37 -14.42 -6.95 1.38
C ASN A 37 -13.26 -6.08 0.91
N PRO A 38 -12.15 -6.14 1.57
CA PRO A 38 -11.01 -5.36 1.15
C PRO A 38 -10.51 -5.85 -0.20
N ALA A 39 -10.09 -4.95 -1.02
CA ALA A 39 -9.49 -5.30 -2.29
C ALA A 39 -7.99 -5.40 -2.08
N ARG A 40 -7.34 -6.27 -2.80
CA ARG A 40 -5.90 -6.37 -2.75
C ARG A 40 -5.33 -6.05 -4.09
N LEU A 41 -4.22 -5.37 -4.10
CA LEU A 41 -3.60 -4.94 -5.32
C LEU A 41 -2.12 -5.25 -5.24
N ILE A 42 -1.55 -5.80 -6.29
CA ILE A 42 -0.14 -6.10 -6.31
C ILE A 42 0.59 -4.98 -7.01
N VAL A 43 1.62 -4.45 -6.36
CA VAL A 43 2.45 -3.42 -6.95
C VAL A 43 3.82 -4.02 -7.14
N TYR A 44 4.26 -4.13 -8.39
CA TYR A 44 5.52 -4.74 -8.68
C TYR A 44 6.66 -3.76 -8.44
N ARG A 45 7.85 -4.30 -8.22
CA ARG A 45 9.00 -3.50 -7.88
C ARG A 45 9.25 -2.35 -8.81
N GLU A 46 9.05 -2.55 -10.09
CA GLU A 46 9.31 -1.46 -11.04
C GLU A 46 8.31 -0.33 -10.90
N ASN A 47 7.24 -0.50 -10.15
CA ASN A 47 6.26 0.56 -9.96
C ASN A 47 6.31 1.16 -8.56
N TYR A 48 7.30 0.80 -7.78
CA TYR A 48 7.36 1.32 -6.40
C TYR A 48 7.47 2.84 -6.38
N LYS A 49 8.04 3.43 -7.41
CA LYS A 49 8.17 4.88 -7.39
C LYS A 49 6.83 5.57 -7.45
N GLN A 50 5.77 4.84 -7.78
CA GLN A 50 4.45 5.43 -7.79
C GLN A 50 3.77 5.35 -6.43
N LEU A 51 4.41 4.69 -5.47
CA LEU A 51 3.85 4.61 -4.13
C LEU A 51 4.27 5.83 -3.34
N GLU A 52 3.36 6.37 -2.57
CA GLU A 52 3.68 7.48 -1.69
C GLU A 52 3.33 7.07 -0.30
N ILE A 53 4.16 7.41 0.66
CA ILE A 53 3.88 7.11 2.04
C ILE A 53 2.79 8.06 2.53
N ALA A 54 1.71 7.50 3.00
CA ALA A 54 0.61 8.31 3.45
C ALA A 54 0.76 8.71 4.91
N LYS A 55 1.92 8.48 5.55
CA LYS A 55 2.06 8.74 6.85
C LYS A 55 1.98 10.11 7.16
N VAL A 56 1.17 10.51 7.98
CA VAL A 56 1.11 11.82 8.33
C VAL A 56 1.68 11.88 9.58
N SER A 57 2.76 12.24 9.77
CA SER A 57 3.35 12.22 10.91
C SER A 57 2.89 13.13 11.78
N GLY A 58 2.17 13.39 11.93
CA GLY A 58 1.81 14.22 12.86
C GLY A 58 2.67 14.33 13.94
N LYS A 59 3.02 14.17 14.08
CA LYS A 59 3.51 14.24 14.95
C LYS A 59 4.15 14.16 15.14
#